data_a59e5d5b1e8e7da8e9f0a5a1b95e5ce0
#
_entry.id   a59e5d5b1e8e7da8e9f0a5a1b95e5ce0
#
_cell.length_a   1.000
_cell.length_b   1.000
_cell.length_c   1.000
_cell.angle_alpha   90.00
_cell.angle_beta   90.00
_cell.angle_gamma   90.00
#
_symmetry.space_group_name_H-M   'P 1'
#
loop_
_entity.id
_entity.type
_entity.pdbx_description
1 polymer ?
#
loop_
_entity_poly.entity_id
_entity_poly.type
_entity_poly.pdbx_seq_one_letter_code
_entity_poly.pdbx_strand_id
1 'polypeptide(L)'
;MNVLNGYDIEDLKVGMQASFTKTITDADITMFVGVSGDNNAIHIDDEFAATTPFKGRIAHGILTASIISAAIANRLPGPGVIYMGQNLRFKAPVRPGETVRATVTVTEIDLVKKRVTLSTVCTVKDKVVIDGDALVKPTSRS
;
A
#
# COMPACT_ATOMS: atom_id res chain seq x y z
N MET A 1 -5.86 -16.22 -16.20
CA MET A 1 -4.76 -15.98 -15.24
C MET A 1 -3.44 -16.39 -15.87
N ASN A 2 -2.36 -15.76 -15.45
CA ASN A 2 -1.03 -16.11 -15.94
C ASN A 2 -0.46 -17.34 -15.18
N VAL A 3 0.73 -17.81 -15.59
CA VAL A 3 1.34 -19.01 -15.00
C VAL A 3 1.71 -18.86 -13.54
N LEU A 4 1.73 -17.64 -13.00
CA LEU A 4 2.02 -17.35 -11.61
C LEU A 4 0.76 -17.13 -10.78
N ASN A 5 -0.41 -17.40 -11.35
CA ASN A 5 -1.74 -17.17 -10.74
C ASN A 5 -2.11 -15.71 -10.54
N GLY A 6 -1.47 -14.80 -11.28
CA GLY A 6 -1.92 -13.41 -11.37
C GLY A 6 -2.98 -13.27 -12.46
N TYR A 7 -3.74 -12.17 -12.39
CA TYR A 7 -4.73 -11.86 -13.41
C TYR A 7 -4.06 -11.27 -14.64
N ASP A 8 -4.45 -11.76 -15.81
CA ASP A 8 -4.18 -11.04 -17.07
C ASP A 8 -5.17 -9.87 -17.16
N ILE A 9 -4.79 -8.84 -17.93
CA ILE A 9 -5.67 -7.65 -18.04
C ILE A 9 -7.06 -8.02 -18.58
N GLU A 10 -7.14 -9.05 -19.44
CA GLU A 10 -8.40 -9.54 -19.99
C GLU A 10 -9.32 -10.17 -18.95
N ASP A 11 -8.78 -10.57 -17.80
CA ASP A 11 -9.54 -11.14 -16.68
C ASP A 11 -10.14 -10.08 -15.77
N LEU A 12 -9.64 -8.84 -15.85
CA LEU A 12 -10.01 -7.78 -14.92
C LEU A 12 -11.30 -7.10 -15.32
N LYS A 13 -12.05 -6.65 -14.31
CA LYS A 13 -13.27 -5.86 -14.49
C LYS A 13 -13.28 -4.71 -13.51
N VAL A 14 -13.79 -3.55 -13.94
CA VAL A 14 -14.01 -2.41 -13.04
C VAL A 14 -14.87 -2.85 -11.86
N GLY A 15 -14.45 -2.48 -10.66
CA GLY A 15 -15.12 -2.87 -9.41
C GLY A 15 -14.51 -4.07 -8.71
N MET A 16 -13.65 -4.86 -9.38
CA MET A 16 -12.92 -5.93 -8.70
C MET A 16 -12.05 -5.35 -7.60
N GLN A 17 -11.98 -6.06 -6.48
CA GLN A 17 -11.37 -5.54 -5.26
C GLN A 17 -10.63 -6.65 -4.52
N ALA A 18 -9.52 -6.31 -3.89
CA ALA A 18 -8.79 -7.21 -3.00
C ALA A 18 -8.13 -6.41 -1.87
N SER A 19 -7.80 -7.08 -0.80
CA SER A 19 -7.18 -6.46 0.36
C SER A 19 -5.99 -7.28 0.83
N PHE A 20 -5.07 -6.60 1.50
CA PHE A 20 -3.96 -7.21 2.22
C PHE A 20 -3.86 -6.53 3.59
N THR A 21 -3.72 -7.33 4.64
CA THR A 21 -3.73 -6.83 6.02
C THR A 21 -2.43 -7.17 6.70
N LYS A 22 -1.84 -6.20 7.40
CA LYS A 22 -0.60 -6.40 8.14
C LYS A 22 -0.58 -5.51 9.38
N THR A 23 -0.14 -6.07 10.50
CA THR A 23 0.18 -5.30 11.69
C THR A 23 1.55 -4.65 11.51
N ILE A 24 1.65 -3.34 11.72
CA ILE A 24 2.91 -2.61 11.70
C ILE A 24 3.55 -2.74 13.07
N THR A 25 4.66 -3.48 13.16
CA THR A 25 5.35 -3.73 14.42
C THR A 25 6.52 -2.76 14.61
N ASP A 26 7.05 -2.69 15.85
CA ASP A 26 8.30 -1.97 16.10
C ASP A 26 9.46 -2.53 15.27
N ALA A 27 9.50 -3.85 15.07
CA ALA A 27 10.50 -4.47 14.23
C ALA A 27 10.41 -3.98 12.78
N ASP A 28 9.19 -3.83 12.25
CA ASP A 28 8.98 -3.31 10.89
C ASP A 28 9.51 -1.89 10.76
N ILE A 29 9.23 -1.03 11.75
CA ILE A 29 9.70 0.37 11.76
C ILE A 29 11.22 0.40 11.80
N THR A 30 11.84 -0.40 12.66
CA THR A 30 13.30 -0.48 12.77
C THR A 30 13.94 -0.95 11.47
N MET A 31 13.39 -1.98 10.84
CA MET A 31 13.86 -2.45 9.54
C MET A 31 13.71 -1.40 8.45
N PHE A 32 12.61 -0.66 8.47
CA PHE A 32 12.39 0.38 7.49
C PHE A 32 13.38 1.54 7.62
N VAL A 33 13.76 1.91 8.85
CA VAL A 33 14.86 2.86 9.10
C VAL A 33 16.13 2.38 8.40
N GLY A 34 16.46 1.11 8.54
CA GLY A 34 17.65 0.53 7.89
C GLY A 34 17.57 0.48 6.38
N VAL A 35 16.40 0.14 5.85
CA VAL A 35 16.18 0.01 4.39
C VAL A 35 16.15 1.37 3.71
N SER A 36 15.44 2.33 4.28
CA SER A 36 15.20 3.65 3.66
C SER A 36 16.22 4.71 4.04
N GLY A 37 16.86 4.57 5.20
CA GLY A 37 17.67 5.62 5.79
C GLY A 37 16.88 6.71 6.51
N ASP A 38 15.55 6.63 6.54
CA ASP A 38 14.70 7.61 7.25
C ASP A 38 14.68 7.32 8.74
N ASN A 39 15.63 7.91 9.46
CA ASN A 39 15.81 7.75 10.90
C ASN A 39 15.27 8.95 11.71
N ASN A 40 14.26 9.64 11.18
CA ASN A 40 13.63 10.75 11.90
C ASN A 40 13.19 10.29 13.29
N ALA A 41 13.53 11.09 14.31
CA ALA A 41 13.28 10.78 15.72
C ALA A 41 11.81 10.48 16.03
N ILE A 42 10.86 11.00 15.25
CA ILE A 42 9.43 10.73 15.43
C ILE A 42 9.07 9.25 15.30
N HIS A 43 9.92 8.46 14.64
CA HIS A 43 9.69 7.03 14.45
C HIS A 43 10.39 6.16 15.48
N ILE A 44 11.48 6.64 16.09
CA ILE A 44 12.38 5.80 16.88
C ILE A 44 12.62 6.29 18.31
N ASP A 45 12.26 7.53 18.63
CA ASP A 45 12.54 8.14 19.94
C ASP A 45 11.22 8.47 20.66
N ASP A 46 10.87 7.67 21.67
CA ASP A 46 9.63 7.85 22.44
C ASP A 46 9.57 9.21 23.14
N GLU A 47 10.69 9.67 23.71
CA GLU A 47 10.72 10.95 24.42
C GLU A 47 10.48 12.11 23.47
N PHE A 48 11.19 12.12 22.35
CA PHE A 48 10.99 13.15 21.33
C PHE A 48 9.57 13.11 20.77
N ALA A 49 9.09 11.92 20.40
CA ALA A 49 7.77 11.76 19.79
C ALA A 49 6.65 12.26 20.71
N ALA A 50 6.80 12.09 22.03
CA ALA A 50 5.83 12.58 23.02
C ALA A 50 5.69 14.10 23.00
N THR A 51 6.71 14.84 22.55
CA THR A 51 6.67 16.31 22.45
C THR A 51 6.02 16.82 21.19
N THR A 52 5.73 15.95 20.21
CA THR A 52 5.12 16.31 18.93
C THR A 52 3.60 16.37 19.03
N PRO A 53 2.91 16.95 18.02
CA PRO A 53 1.45 16.91 17.98
C PRO A 53 0.87 15.49 18.00
N PHE A 54 1.64 14.49 17.59
CA PHE A 54 1.20 13.09 17.59
C PHE A 54 1.22 12.44 18.96
N LYS A 55 1.93 13.03 19.94
CA LYS A 55 2.00 12.56 21.33
C LYS A 55 2.57 11.14 21.50
N GLY A 56 3.34 10.66 20.54
CA GLY A 56 3.95 9.34 20.56
C GLY A 56 4.50 8.99 19.20
N ARG A 57 5.22 7.86 19.10
CA ARG A 57 5.82 7.43 17.85
C ARG A 57 4.76 7.04 16.82
N ILE A 58 5.07 7.33 15.57
CA ILE A 58 4.26 6.94 14.42
C ILE A 58 5.12 6.15 13.44
N ALA A 59 4.48 5.27 12.66
CA ALA A 59 5.13 4.59 11.56
C ALA A 59 5.39 5.58 10.42
N HIS A 60 6.43 5.30 9.61
CA HIS A 60 6.66 6.05 8.39
C HIS A 60 5.43 5.90 7.48
N GLY A 61 4.95 7.00 6.92
CA GLY A 61 3.83 6.94 5.97
C GLY A 61 4.13 6.02 4.78
N ILE A 62 5.36 6.06 4.27
CA ILE A 62 5.78 5.21 3.16
C ILE A 62 5.84 3.72 3.57
N LEU A 63 6.20 3.41 4.80
CA LEU A 63 6.13 2.03 5.30
C LEU A 63 4.68 1.53 5.26
N THR A 64 3.75 2.32 5.75
CA THR A 64 2.32 1.98 5.71
C THR A 64 1.85 1.84 4.25
N ALA A 65 2.26 2.74 3.37
CA ALA A 65 1.93 2.68 1.96
C ALA A 65 2.48 1.42 1.27
N SER A 66 3.56 0.84 1.78
CA SER A 66 4.14 -0.39 1.21
C SER A 66 3.18 -1.57 1.24
N ILE A 67 2.18 -1.54 2.12
CA ILE A 67 1.15 -2.60 2.18
C ILE A 67 0.25 -2.55 0.93
N ILE A 68 0.10 -1.38 0.32
CA ILE A 68 -0.56 -1.25 -0.99
C ILE A 68 0.20 -2.09 -2.03
N SER A 69 1.53 -2.03 -2.02
CA SER A 69 2.36 -2.83 -2.92
C SER A 69 2.10 -4.33 -2.72
N ALA A 70 1.96 -4.77 -1.48
CA ALA A 70 1.64 -6.17 -1.18
C ALA A 70 0.26 -6.57 -1.72
N ALA A 71 -0.74 -5.70 -1.58
CA ALA A 71 -2.08 -5.95 -2.12
C ALA A 71 -2.06 -6.07 -3.65
N ILE A 72 -1.33 -5.19 -4.31
CA ILE A 72 -1.20 -5.18 -5.78
C ILE A 72 -0.43 -6.41 -6.27
N ALA A 73 0.74 -6.65 -5.69
CA ALA A 73 1.65 -7.68 -6.18
C ALA A 73 1.21 -9.11 -5.85
N ASN A 74 0.52 -9.29 -4.71
CA ASN A 74 0.13 -10.62 -4.24
C ASN A 74 -1.33 -10.97 -4.52
N ARG A 75 -2.20 -9.96 -4.72
CA ARG A 75 -3.65 -10.18 -4.78
C ARG A 75 -4.30 -9.69 -6.08
N LEU A 76 -4.15 -8.40 -6.42
CA LEU A 76 -4.89 -7.81 -7.55
C LEU A 76 -4.10 -6.67 -8.19
N PRO A 77 -3.61 -6.81 -9.41
CA PRO A 77 -3.70 -7.95 -10.33
C PRO A 77 -2.89 -9.19 -9.92
N GLY A 78 -2.02 -9.09 -8.92
CA GLY A 78 -1.23 -10.20 -8.44
C GLY A 78 0.07 -10.44 -9.24
N PRO A 79 0.69 -11.61 -9.10
CA PRO A 79 1.99 -11.89 -9.68
C PRO A 79 2.07 -11.61 -11.19
N GLY A 80 3.17 -11.00 -11.61
CA GLY A 80 3.38 -10.58 -12.99
C GLY A 80 3.07 -9.10 -13.25
N VAL A 81 2.42 -8.43 -12.31
CA VAL A 81 2.09 -6.99 -12.45
C VAL A 81 3.36 -6.13 -12.39
N ILE A 82 3.36 -5.05 -13.17
CA ILE A 82 4.38 -4.00 -13.07
C ILE A 82 3.74 -2.77 -12.43
N TYR A 83 4.35 -2.30 -11.35
CA TYR A 83 3.91 -1.12 -10.63
C TYR A 83 4.51 0.12 -11.32
N MET A 84 3.67 0.98 -11.88
CA MET A 84 4.15 2.09 -12.71
C MET A 84 4.05 3.44 -12.04
N GLY A 85 3.07 3.65 -11.19
CA GLY A 85 2.88 4.94 -10.54
C GLY A 85 1.95 4.85 -9.35
N GLN A 86 2.10 5.82 -8.44
CA GLN A 86 1.28 5.91 -7.23
C GLN A 86 1.22 7.35 -6.79
N ASN A 87 0.02 7.86 -6.54
CA ASN A 87 -0.12 9.04 -5.72
C ASN A 87 -0.63 8.64 -4.34
N LEU A 88 -0.33 9.45 -3.34
CA LEU A 88 -0.66 9.16 -1.94
C LEU A 88 -1.07 10.43 -1.23
N ARG A 89 -2.08 10.32 -0.38
CA ARG A 89 -2.41 11.33 0.63
C ARG A 89 -2.38 10.66 1.99
N PHE A 90 -1.59 11.22 2.89
CA PHE A 90 -1.45 10.72 4.27
C PHE A 90 -2.49 11.46 5.13
N LYS A 91 -3.53 10.76 5.51
CA LYS A 91 -4.71 11.33 6.19
C LYS A 91 -4.63 11.26 7.70
N ALA A 92 -3.97 10.24 8.24
CA ALA A 92 -3.83 10.03 9.67
C ALA A 92 -2.60 9.18 9.97
N PRO A 93 -1.99 9.35 11.16
CA PRO A 93 -0.82 8.55 11.54
C PRO A 93 -1.21 7.10 11.85
N VAL A 94 -0.23 6.20 11.68
CA VAL A 94 -0.33 4.81 12.11
C VAL A 94 0.63 4.62 13.26
N ARG A 95 0.16 4.03 14.35
CA ARG A 95 0.96 3.76 15.55
C ARG A 95 1.60 2.38 15.49
N PRO A 96 2.78 2.19 16.09
CA PRO A 96 3.32 0.84 16.28
C PRO A 96 2.27 -0.08 16.89
N GLY A 97 2.11 -1.28 16.35
CA GLY A 97 1.14 -2.27 16.84
C GLY A 97 -0.23 -2.18 16.17
N GLU A 98 -0.52 -1.15 15.40
CA GLU A 98 -1.78 -1.05 14.68
C GLU A 98 -1.78 -1.93 13.42
N THR A 99 -2.94 -2.47 13.09
CA THR A 99 -3.13 -3.33 11.92
C THR A 99 -3.72 -2.52 10.80
N VAL A 100 -3.00 -2.51 9.66
CA VAL A 100 -3.38 -1.76 8.46
C VAL A 100 -3.98 -2.72 7.44
N ARG A 101 -5.09 -2.34 6.86
CA ARG A 101 -5.72 -3.04 5.73
C ARG A 101 -5.58 -2.17 4.49
N ALA A 102 -4.86 -2.66 3.48
CA ALA A 102 -4.78 -2.00 2.18
C ALA A 102 -5.80 -2.65 1.24
N THR A 103 -6.68 -1.84 0.69
CA THR A 103 -7.71 -2.28 -0.25
C THR A 103 -7.47 -1.62 -1.61
N VAL A 104 -7.40 -2.43 -2.65
CA VAL A 104 -7.23 -1.97 -4.03
C VAL A 104 -8.46 -2.34 -4.84
N THR A 105 -8.93 -1.40 -5.65
CA THR A 105 -10.14 -1.54 -6.45
C THR A 105 -9.85 -1.12 -7.87
N VAL A 106 -10.19 -1.95 -8.86
CA VAL A 106 -10.06 -1.60 -10.27
C VAL A 106 -11.06 -0.50 -10.61
N THR A 107 -10.57 0.65 -11.05
CA THR A 107 -11.41 1.79 -11.41
C THR A 107 -11.40 2.09 -12.91
N GLU A 108 -10.32 1.75 -13.62
CA GLU A 108 -10.20 2.01 -15.05
C GLU A 108 -9.31 0.95 -15.69
N ILE A 109 -9.71 0.52 -16.90
CA ILE A 109 -8.95 -0.46 -17.68
C ILE A 109 -8.76 0.11 -19.09
N ASP A 110 -7.49 0.24 -19.50
CA ASP A 110 -7.11 0.64 -20.86
C ASP A 110 -6.51 -0.57 -21.58
N LEU A 111 -7.31 -1.26 -22.39
CA LEU A 111 -6.86 -2.47 -23.09
C LEU A 111 -5.88 -2.17 -24.21
N VAL A 112 -5.92 -0.97 -24.78
CA VAL A 112 -5.00 -0.58 -25.86
C VAL A 112 -3.59 -0.39 -25.34
N LYS A 113 -3.45 0.38 -24.26
CA LYS A 113 -2.16 0.66 -23.62
C LYS A 113 -1.74 -0.44 -22.63
N LYS A 114 -2.64 -1.38 -22.32
CA LYS A 114 -2.41 -2.42 -21.30
C LYS A 114 -2.13 -1.83 -19.94
N ARG A 115 -2.96 -0.88 -19.50
CA ARG A 115 -2.84 -0.17 -18.22
C ARG A 115 -4.11 -0.31 -17.41
N VAL A 116 -3.96 -0.39 -16.09
CA VAL A 116 -5.08 -0.44 -15.16
C VAL A 116 -4.84 0.60 -14.07
N THR A 117 -5.89 1.34 -13.73
CA THR A 117 -5.88 2.25 -12.59
C THR A 117 -6.60 1.57 -11.43
N LEU A 118 -5.97 1.62 -10.26
CA LEU A 118 -6.52 1.09 -9.02
C LEU A 118 -6.71 2.23 -8.01
N SER A 119 -7.87 2.30 -7.39
CA SER A 119 -8.03 3.04 -6.15
C SER A 119 -7.30 2.28 -5.05
N THR A 120 -6.54 2.99 -4.21
CA THR A 120 -5.74 2.39 -3.14
C THR A 120 -6.07 3.10 -1.83
N VAL A 121 -6.56 2.33 -0.84
CA VAL A 121 -6.98 2.88 0.45
C VAL A 121 -6.42 2.01 1.56
N CYS A 122 -5.74 2.65 2.52
CA CYS A 122 -5.32 1.98 3.75
C CYS A 122 -6.19 2.44 4.91
N THR A 123 -6.67 1.49 5.70
CA THR A 123 -7.49 1.76 6.88
C THR A 123 -6.91 1.09 8.13
N VAL A 124 -7.16 1.73 9.28
CA VAL A 124 -6.95 1.14 10.61
C VAL A 124 -8.29 1.25 11.33
N LYS A 125 -8.88 0.10 11.71
CA LYS A 125 -10.20 0.07 12.36
C LYS A 125 -11.23 0.93 11.61
N ASP A 126 -11.32 0.74 10.30
CA ASP A 126 -12.23 1.43 9.38
C ASP A 126 -11.95 2.94 9.19
N LYS A 127 -10.92 3.49 9.85
CA LYS A 127 -10.49 4.87 9.62
C LYS A 127 -9.49 4.91 8.47
N VAL A 128 -9.74 5.74 7.48
CA VAL A 128 -8.80 5.94 6.36
C VAL A 128 -7.55 6.65 6.87
N VAL A 129 -6.39 6.03 6.68
CA VAL A 129 -5.09 6.61 7.04
C VAL A 129 -4.31 7.06 5.81
N ILE A 130 -4.51 6.38 4.67
CA ILE A 130 -3.92 6.73 3.37
C ILE A 130 -4.96 6.51 2.29
N ASP A 131 -5.01 7.39 1.29
CA ASP A 131 -5.72 7.13 0.04
C ASP A 131 -4.90 7.60 -1.15
N GLY A 132 -5.28 7.16 -2.33
CA GLY A 132 -4.63 7.51 -3.58
C GLY A 132 -5.01 6.56 -4.70
N ASP A 133 -4.25 6.66 -5.80
CA ASP A 133 -4.47 5.84 -6.98
C ASP A 133 -3.14 5.28 -7.49
N ALA A 134 -3.18 4.05 -7.98
CA ALA A 134 -2.04 3.39 -8.60
C ALA A 134 -2.27 3.18 -10.09
N LEU A 135 -1.20 3.28 -10.86
CA LEU A 135 -1.16 2.87 -12.25
C LEU A 135 -0.30 1.62 -12.35
N VAL A 136 -0.87 0.56 -12.91
CA VAL A 136 -0.18 -0.73 -13.04
C VAL A 136 -0.32 -1.31 -14.43
N LYS A 137 0.63 -2.19 -14.79
CA LYS A 137 0.59 -2.95 -16.03
C LYS A 137 0.50 -4.43 -15.68
N PRO A 138 -0.69 -5.03 -15.79
CA PRO A 138 -0.85 -6.48 -15.64
C PRO A 138 -0.23 -7.24 -16.81
N THR A 139 -0.11 -8.55 -16.68
CA THR A 139 0.18 -9.42 -17.82
C THR A 139 -1.00 -9.41 -18.80
N SER A 140 -0.77 -9.88 -20.02
CA SER A 140 -1.81 -9.95 -21.04
C SER A 140 -1.64 -11.24 -21.85
N ARG A 141 -2.76 -11.79 -22.29
CA ARG A 141 -2.78 -12.96 -23.18
C ARG A 141 -2.60 -12.58 -24.67
N SER A 142 -2.67 -11.31 -24.97
CA SER A 142 -2.57 -10.85 -26.36
C SER A 142 -1.28 -10.09 -26.69
#